data_389f5c93b643ecf1f3ebe67501bf8ef3
#
_entry.id   389f5c93b643ecf1f3ebe67501bf8ef3
#
_cell.length_a   1.000
_cell.length_b   1.000
_cell.length_c   1.000
_cell.angle_alpha   90.00
_cell.angle_beta   90.00
_cell.angle_gamma   90.00
#
_symmetry.space_group_name_H-M   'P 1'
#
loop_
_entity.id
_entity.type
_entity.pdbx_description
1 polymer ?
#
loop_
_entity_poly.entity_id
_entity_poly.type
_entity_poly.pdbx_seq_one_letter_code
_entity_poly.pdbx_strand_id
1 'polypeptide(L)'
;MIGFLEGTILHFESDGILLLVGNIGYEVVLTPQMVEKLRSSQTNEVSLYIYYHLTERQPKPVLIGFETMGDKAFFQTFITVDAIGPMKAVKAMSRSVGEIADAIEKKDVIFLTGLSGIGKRTAEKIIATLHGKVEKFIAVTDHANKMDQDKIPLEMHIISQQVADVLVEQLGHSPLSAKRMIKEAFERQSTISTPEELFDEIFQEKR
;
A
#
# COMPACT_ATOMS: atom_id res chain seq x y z
N MET A 1 0.83 15.83 10.21
CA MET A 1 0.85 14.99 8.99
C MET A 1 0.07 13.72 9.31
N ILE A 2 -0.86 13.30 8.42
CA ILE A 2 -1.68 12.10 8.59
C ILE A 2 -1.06 11.01 7.72
N GLY A 3 -0.68 9.87 8.31
CA GLY A 3 0.00 8.77 7.61
C GLY A 3 -0.83 7.49 7.46
N PHE A 4 -1.82 7.31 8.35
CA PHE A 4 -2.70 6.15 8.40
C PHE A 4 -4.04 6.56 9.03
N LEU A 5 -5.14 5.99 8.55
CA LEU A 5 -6.48 6.14 9.10
C LEU A 5 -7.17 4.77 9.09
N GLU A 6 -7.86 4.47 10.19
CA GLU A 6 -8.72 3.30 10.31
C GLU A 6 -10.06 3.73 10.88
N GLY A 7 -11.14 3.28 10.26
CA GLY A 7 -12.48 3.68 10.68
C GLY A 7 -13.60 3.13 9.80
N THR A 8 -14.76 3.73 9.94
CA THR A 8 -16.00 3.28 9.28
C THR A 8 -16.35 4.22 8.13
N ILE A 9 -16.68 3.69 6.98
CA ILE A 9 -17.15 4.46 5.82
C ILE A 9 -18.56 4.99 6.12
N LEU A 10 -18.71 6.32 6.20
CA LEU A 10 -20.01 6.97 6.33
C LEU A 10 -20.69 7.15 4.98
N HIS A 11 -19.95 7.51 3.97
CA HIS A 11 -20.47 7.83 2.65
C HIS A 11 -19.43 7.59 1.56
N PHE A 12 -19.89 7.15 0.39
CA PHE A 12 -19.09 7.09 -0.84
C PHE A 12 -19.29 8.36 -1.65
N GLU A 13 -18.20 9.02 -1.96
CA GLU A 13 -18.16 10.16 -2.87
C GLU A 13 -17.84 9.73 -4.31
N SER A 14 -17.76 10.68 -5.24
CA SER A 14 -17.45 10.40 -6.65
C SER A 14 -16.06 9.80 -6.85
N ASP A 15 -15.09 10.26 -6.08
CA ASP A 15 -13.67 9.92 -6.19
C ASP A 15 -13.03 9.54 -4.84
N GLY A 16 -13.85 9.08 -3.88
CA GLY A 16 -13.38 8.71 -2.56
C GLY A 16 -14.47 8.33 -1.58
N ILE A 17 -14.18 8.55 -0.31
CA ILE A 17 -15.06 8.26 0.81
C ILE A 17 -15.01 9.34 1.88
N LEU A 18 -16.09 9.48 2.65
CA LEU A 18 -16.07 10.11 3.95
C LEU A 18 -15.86 9.02 5.01
N LEU A 19 -14.69 9.04 5.65
CA LEU A 19 -14.27 8.06 6.65
C LEU A 19 -14.43 8.63 8.07
N LEU A 20 -15.17 7.94 8.93
CA LEU A 20 -15.30 8.27 10.35
C LEU A 20 -14.19 7.59 11.14
N VAL A 21 -13.32 8.40 11.75
CA VAL A 21 -12.25 7.93 12.65
C VAL A 21 -12.48 8.58 14.02
N GLY A 22 -12.86 7.77 14.99
CA GLY A 22 -13.38 8.30 16.26
C GLY A 22 -14.63 9.17 16.03
N ASN A 23 -14.54 10.47 16.33
CA ASN A 23 -15.66 11.42 16.13
C ASN A 23 -15.39 12.43 15.01
N ILE A 24 -14.43 12.17 14.13
CA ILE A 24 -14.01 13.08 13.05
C ILE A 24 -14.21 12.38 11.70
N GLY A 25 -14.91 13.06 10.77
CA GLY A 25 -15.05 12.64 9.39
C GLY A 25 -13.88 13.17 8.53
N TYR A 26 -13.21 12.26 7.82
CA TYR A 26 -12.13 12.58 6.88
C TYR A 26 -12.58 12.34 5.45
N GLU A 27 -12.49 13.36 4.58
CA GLU A 27 -12.64 13.20 3.13
C GLU A 27 -11.35 12.54 2.59
N VAL A 28 -11.44 11.33 2.08
CA VAL A 28 -10.28 10.56 1.56
C VAL A 28 -10.50 10.21 0.11
N VAL A 29 -9.65 10.73 -0.77
CA VAL A 29 -9.62 10.37 -2.19
C VAL A 29 -9.03 8.99 -2.34
N LEU A 30 -9.63 8.16 -3.20
CA LEU A 30 -9.21 6.78 -3.45
C LEU A 30 -9.01 6.54 -4.95
N THR A 31 -8.23 5.52 -5.28
CA THR A 31 -8.13 5.07 -6.68
C THR A 31 -9.47 4.48 -7.13
N PRO A 32 -9.81 4.55 -8.44
CA PRO A 32 -11.04 3.96 -8.96
C PRO A 32 -11.21 2.49 -8.61
N GLN A 33 -10.12 1.73 -8.68
CA GLN A 33 -10.10 0.31 -8.29
C GLN A 33 -10.46 0.11 -6.82
N MET A 34 -9.94 0.95 -5.92
CA MET A 34 -10.22 0.87 -4.49
C MET A 34 -11.68 1.22 -4.18
N VAL A 35 -12.23 2.23 -4.83
CA VAL A 35 -13.65 2.60 -4.67
C VAL A 35 -14.56 1.44 -5.09
N GLU A 36 -14.26 0.79 -6.22
CA GLU A 36 -15.03 -0.36 -6.71
C GLU A 36 -14.93 -1.55 -5.76
N LYS A 37 -13.72 -1.87 -5.27
CA LYS A 37 -13.47 -2.91 -4.28
C LYS A 37 -14.27 -2.66 -3.00
N LEU A 38 -14.24 -1.45 -2.45
CA LEU A 38 -14.95 -1.11 -1.22
C LEU A 38 -16.47 -1.13 -1.39
N ARG A 39 -16.99 -0.71 -2.55
CA ARG A 39 -18.43 -0.78 -2.84
C ARG A 39 -18.95 -2.22 -2.93
N SER A 40 -18.10 -3.16 -3.36
CA SER A 40 -18.42 -4.59 -3.43
C SER A 40 -18.21 -5.34 -2.12
N SER A 41 -17.52 -4.71 -1.14
CA SER A 41 -17.27 -5.30 0.17
C SER A 41 -18.55 -5.32 1.03
N GLN A 42 -18.66 -6.33 1.89
CA GLN A 42 -19.74 -6.44 2.90
C GLN A 42 -19.45 -5.67 4.19
N THR A 43 -18.23 -5.15 4.35
CA THR A 43 -17.80 -4.40 5.54
C THR A 43 -17.66 -2.92 5.21
N ASN A 44 -18.09 -2.07 6.15
CA ASN A 44 -17.88 -0.63 6.08
C ASN A 44 -16.60 -0.19 6.82
N GLU A 45 -15.87 -1.12 7.43
CA GLU A 45 -14.61 -0.81 8.07
C GLU A 45 -13.46 -0.88 7.07
N VAL A 46 -12.57 0.11 7.13
CA VAL A 46 -11.40 0.18 6.25
C VAL A 46 -10.21 0.80 6.96
N SER A 47 -9.03 0.25 6.64
CA SER A 47 -7.73 0.79 7.06
C SER A 47 -6.99 1.28 5.83
N LEU A 48 -6.48 2.52 5.87
CA LEU A 48 -5.88 3.20 4.74
C LEU A 48 -4.53 3.82 5.10
N TYR A 49 -3.52 3.56 4.28
CA TYR A 49 -2.26 4.30 4.29
C TYR A 49 -2.44 5.62 3.55
N ILE A 50 -2.19 6.73 4.21
CA ILE A 50 -2.52 8.07 3.69
C ILE A 50 -1.29 8.77 3.12
N TYR A 51 -1.42 9.28 1.90
CA TYR A 51 -0.57 10.31 1.36
C TYR A 51 -1.23 11.67 1.60
N TYR A 52 -0.59 12.48 2.45
CA TYR A 52 -1.05 13.83 2.78
C TYR A 52 -0.45 14.83 1.79
N HIS A 53 -1.29 15.40 0.93
CA HIS A 53 -0.88 16.37 -0.06
C HIS A 53 -1.32 17.78 0.33
N LEU A 54 -0.36 18.67 0.50
CA LEU A 54 -0.57 20.09 0.78
C LEU A 54 0.41 20.91 -0.06
N THR A 55 -0.06 21.94 -0.71
CA THR A 55 0.78 22.90 -1.45
C THR A 55 0.40 24.33 -1.09
N GLU A 56 1.34 25.26 -1.25
CA GLU A 56 1.08 26.69 -1.00
C GLU A 56 -0.08 27.24 -1.86
N ARG A 57 -0.26 26.69 -3.08
CA ARG A 57 -1.31 27.09 -4.01
C ARG A 57 -2.67 26.47 -3.70
N GLN A 58 -2.69 25.39 -2.94
CA GLN A 58 -3.90 24.67 -2.53
C GLN A 58 -3.86 24.45 -1.02
N PRO A 59 -4.36 25.43 -0.23
CA PRO A 59 -4.27 25.40 1.23
C PRO A 59 -5.19 24.34 1.88
N LYS A 60 -6.19 23.80 1.15
CA LYS A 60 -6.96 22.66 1.62
C LYS A 60 -6.13 21.38 1.41
N PRO A 61 -5.76 20.65 2.48
CA PRO A 61 -5.04 19.39 2.32
C PRO A 61 -5.93 18.35 1.62
N VAL A 62 -5.30 17.52 0.78
CA VAL A 62 -5.94 16.36 0.17
C VAL A 62 -5.34 15.10 0.78
N LEU A 63 -6.20 14.24 1.32
CA LEU A 63 -5.84 12.91 1.81
C LEU A 63 -6.08 11.91 0.70
N ILE A 64 -5.05 11.17 0.31
CA ILE A 64 -5.14 10.10 -0.68
C ILE A 64 -4.87 8.78 0.03
N GLY A 65 -5.85 7.87 -0.01
CA GLY A 65 -5.81 6.59 0.69
C GLY A 65 -5.38 5.44 -0.23
N PHE A 66 -4.58 4.54 0.35
CA PHE A 66 -4.10 3.32 -0.30
C PHE A 66 -4.32 2.12 0.63
N GLU A 67 -4.58 0.96 0.05
CA GLU A 67 -4.79 -0.27 0.81
C GLU A 67 -3.50 -0.77 1.44
N THR A 68 -2.38 -0.65 0.72
CA THR A 68 -1.07 -1.14 1.18
C THR A 68 -0.01 -0.04 1.16
N MET A 69 1.05 -0.24 1.96
CA MET A 69 2.26 0.61 1.88
C MET A 69 2.93 0.50 0.50
N GLY A 70 2.83 -0.66 -0.16
CA GLY A 70 3.34 -0.87 -1.51
C GLY A 70 2.67 0.02 -2.54
N ASP A 71 1.32 0.11 -2.49
CA ASP A 71 0.55 0.98 -3.39
C ASP A 71 0.88 2.45 -3.16
N LYS A 72 0.99 2.85 -1.89
CA LYS A 72 1.42 4.21 -1.54
C LYS A 72 2.83 4.52 -2.04
N ALA A 73 3.77 3.59 -1.90
CA ALA A 73 5.15 3.75 -2.37
C ALA A 73 5.22 3.82 -3.91
N PHE A 74 4.43 3.00 -4.60
CA PHE A 74 4.30 3.09 -6.05
C PHE A 74 3.74 4.46 -6.47
N PHE A 75 2.65 4.90 -5.84
CA PHE A 75 2.07 6.21 -6.12
C PHE A 75 3.08 7.34 -5.94
N GLN A 76 3.87 7.33 -4.85
CA GLN A 76 4.92 8.32 -4.61
C GLN A 76 6.00 8.30 -5.71
N THR A 77 6.33 7.10 -6.22
CA THR A 77 7.24 6.96 -7.36
C THR A 77 6.58 7.47 -8.65
N PHE A 78 5.29 7.20 -8.85
CA PHE A 78 4.55 7.58 -10.04
C PHE A 78 4.39 9.09 -10.20
N ILE A 79 4.18 9.83 -9.11
CA ILE A 79 4.09 11.30 -9.14
C ILE A 79 5.44 12.01 -9.36
N THR A 80 6.56 11.29 -9.39
CA THR A 80 7.86 11.89 -9.78
C THR A 80 7.95 12.14 -11.29
N VAL A 81 7.05 11.54 -12.07
CA VAL A 81 7.00 11.76 -13.51
C VAL A 81 6.49 13.15 -13.81
N ASP A 82 7.26 13.92 -14.58
CA ASP A 82 6.84 15.25 -15.05
C ASP A 82 5.49 15.17 -15.78
N ALA A 83 4.60 16.10 -15.51
CA ALA A 83 3.21 16.16 -15.96
C ALA A 83 2.24 15.16 -15.31
N ILE A 84 2.65 14.43 -14.25
CA ILE A 84 1.76 13.63 -13.42
C ILE A 84 1.70 14.22 -12.01
N GLY A 85 0.64 14.98 -11.74
CA GLY A 85 0.34 15.43 -10.38
C GLY A 85 -0.47 14.38 -9.60
N PRO A 86 -0.62 14.56 -8.26
CA PRO A 86 -1.27 13.56 -7.39
C PRO A 86 -2.67 13.15 -7.86
N MET A 87 -3.54 14.09 -8.21
CA MET A 87 -4.91 13.78 -8.64
C MET A 87 -4.96 13.04 -9.99
N LYS A 88 -4.02 13.33 -10.90
CA LYS A 88 -3.89 12.59 -12.15
C LYS A 88 -3.37 11.18 -11.93
N ALA A 89 -2.42 11.02 -11.03
CA ALA A 89 -1.88 9.72 -10.64
C ALA A 89 -2.97 8.82 -10.04
N VAL A 90 -3.76 9.33 -9.08
CA VAL A 90 -4.89 8.58 -8.50
C VAL A 90 -5.85 8.08 -9.58
N LYS A 91 -6.26 8.96 -10.52
CA LYS A 91 -7.18 8.59 -11.60
C LYS A 91 -6.57 7.58 -12.57
N ALA A 92 -5.25 7.67 -12.83
CA ALA A 92 -4.53 6.73 -13.68
C ALA A 92 -4.38 5.35 -13.04
N MET A 93 -4.39 5.24 -11.70
CA MET A 93 -4.34 3.97 -10.98
C MET A 93 -5.71 3.27 -10.99
N SER A 94 -6.24 3.00 -12.18
CA SER A 94 -7.48 2.26 -12.43
C SER A 94 -7.25 0.75 -12.63
N ARG A 95 -6.00 0.32 -12.60
CA ARG A 95 -5.54 -1.06 -12.64
C ARG A 95 -4.65 -1.33 -11.45
N SER A 96 -4.35 -2.59 -11.17
CA SER A 96 -3.44 -2.96 -10.08
C SER A 96 -2.05 -2.35 -10.29
N VAL A 97 -1.38 -2.05 -9.17
CA VAL A 97 -0.02 -1.52 -9.20
C VAL A 97 0.93 -2.45 -9.96
N GLY A 98 0.77 -3.76 -9.79
CA GLY A 98 1.60 -4.74 -10.51
C GLY A 98 1.40 -4.73 -12.02
N GLU A 99 0.15 -4.60 -12.52
CA GLU A 99 -0.11 -4.49 -13.94
C GLU A 99 0.50 -3.22 -14.54
N ILE A 100 0.38 -2.09 -13.81
CA ILE A 100 0.96 -0.82 -14.26
C ILE A 100 2.49 -0.90 -14.27
N ALA A 101 3.10 -1.46 -13.22
CA ALA A 101 4.55 -1.65 -13.12
C ALA A 101 5.08 -2.58 -14.22
N ASP A 102 4.41 -3.70 -14.46
CA ASP A 102 4.76 -4.64 -15.53
C ASP A 102 4.68 -3.98 -16.92
N ALA A 103 3.63 -3.19 -17.18
CA ALA A 103 3.50 -2.44 -18.44
C ALA A 103 4.62 -1.40 -18.62
N ILE A 104 5.08 -0.76 -17.54
CA ILE A 104 6.20 0.17 -17.59
C ILE A 104 7.50 -0.57 -17.93
N GLU A 105 7.77 -1.71 -17.28
CA GLU A 105 8.97 -2.51 -17.51
C GLU A 105 8.97 -3.17 -18.92
N LYS A 106 7.80 -3.57 -19.43
CA LYS A 106 7.62 -4.07 -20.80
C LYS A 106 7.55 -2.96 -21.87
N LYS A 107 7.56 -1.70 -21.45
CA LYS A 107 7.42 -0.52 -22.34
C LYS A 107 6.12 -0.55 -23.15
N ASP A 108 5.04 -1.07 -22.56
CA ASP A 108 3.73 -1.19 -23.20
C ASP A 108 2.99 0.17 -23.20
N VAL A 109 3.23 0.95 -24.25
CA VAL A 109 2.58 2.25 -24.46
C VAL A 109 1.07 2.10 -24.63
N ILE A 110 0.60 1.00 -25.24
CA ILE A 110 -0.83 0.78 -25.51
C ILE A 110 -1.56 0.61 -24.19
N PHE A 111 -1.07 -0.25 -23.30
CA PHE A 111 -1.64 -0.42 -21.97
C PHE A 111 -1.66 0.90 -21.19
N LEU A 112 -0.54 1.62 -21.16
CA LEU A 112 -0.42 2.87 -20.40
C LEU A 112 -1.35 3.96 -20.93
N THR A 113 -1.58 4.03 -22.24
CA THR A 113 -2.55 5.00 -22.81
C THR A 113 -4.02 4.64 -22.51
N GLY A 114 -4.30 3.41 -22.12
CA GLY A 114 -5.61 2.99 -21.62
C GLY A 114 -5.92 3.48 -20.20
N LEU A 115 -4.92 3.95 -19.46
CA LEU A 115 -5.12 4.52 -18.13
C LEU A 115 -5.74 5.92 -18.22
N SER A 116 -6.65 6.23 -17.27
CA SER A 116 -7.38 7.50 -17.26
C SER A 116 -6.44 8.71 -17.25
N GLY A 117 -6.59 9.60 -18.21
CA GLY A 117 -5.81 10.83 -18.31
C GLY A 117 -4.37 10.66 -18.81
N ILE A 118 -3.95 9.45 -19.25
CA ILE A 118 -2.63 9.18 -19.80
C ILE A 118 -2.70 9.12 -21.32
N GLY A 119 -2.20 10.15 -21.99
CA GLY A 119 -2.01 10.15 -23.44
C GLY A 119 -0.63 9.61 -23.83
N LYS A 120 -0.41 9.38 -25.14
CA LYS A 120 0.82 8.80 -25.70
C LYS A 120 2.09 9.47 -25.17
N ARG A 121 2.17 10.81 -25.22
CA ARG A 121 3.34 11.56 -24.71
C ARG A 121 3.58 11.35 -23.21
N THR A 122 2.50 11.24 -22.43
CA THR A 122 2.62 10.97 -20.99
C THR A 122 3.07 9.53 -20.75
N ALA A 123 2.57 8.55 -21.49
CA ALA A 123 2.99 7.15 -21.42
C ALA A 123 4.50 7.01 -21.76
N GLU A 124 4.98 7.66 -22.79
CA GLU A 124 6.40 7.69 -23.15
C GLU A 124 7.27 8.30 -22.04
N LYS A 125 6.81 9.40 -21.39
CA LYS A 125 7.50 10.00 -20.24
C LYS A 125 7.50 9.08 -19.02
N ILE A 126 6.38 8.38 -18.76
CA ILE A 126 6.29 7.39 -17.68
C ILE A 126 7.38 6.32 -17.86
N ILE A 127 7.43 5.72 -19.05
CA ILE A 127 8.43 4.70 -19.37
C ILE A 127 9.86 5.25 -19.22
N ALA A 128 10.13 6.41 -19.81
CA ALA A 128 11.45 7.01 -19.74
C ALA A 128 11.94 7.32 -18.32
N THR A 129 11.00 7.65 -17.42
CA THR A 129 11.33 8.04 -16.04
C THR A 129 11.39 6.85 -15.08
N LEU A 130 10.51 5.85 -15.27
CA LEU A 130 10.26 4.80 -14.28
C LEU A 130 10.76 3.41 -14.67
N HIS A 131 11.06 3.13 -15.94
CA HIS A 131 11.64 1.86 -16.37
C HIS A 131 12.92 1.53 -15.57
N GLY A 132 13.01 0.32 -15.02
CA GLY A 132 14.06 -0.13 -14.13
C GLY A 132 13.94 0.33 -12.68
N LYS A 133 12.89 1.12 -12.33
CA LYS A 133 12.66 1.59 -10.96
C LYS A 133 11.41 0.98 -10.31
N VAL A 134 10.54 0.37 -11.11
CA VAL A 134 9.24 -0.15 -10.64
C VAL A 134 9.15 -1.67 -10.62
N GLU A 135 10.20 -2.37 -10.99
CA GLU A 135 10.28 -3.85 -11.01
C GLU A 135 9.87 -4.48 -9.66
N LYS A 136 10.28 -3.86 -8.55
CA LYS A 136 9.93 -4.29 -7.20
C LYS A 136 8.42 -4.32 -6.91
N PHE A 137 7.61 -3.59 -7.68
CA PHE A 137 6.17 -3.54 -7.51
C PHE A 137 5.42 -4.60 -8.33
N ILE A 138 6.06 -5.26 -9.30
CA ILE A 138 5.47 -6.34 -10.10
C ILE A 138 5.15 -7.54 -9.21
N ALA A 139 6.05 -7.91 -8.31
CA ALA A 139 5.92 -9.06 -7.41
C ALA A 139 4.88 -8.86 -6.29
N VAL A 140 4.44 -7.63 -6.03
CA VAL A 140 3.48 -7.33 -4.94
C VAL A 140 2.08 -7.86 -5.25
N THR A 141 1.71 -7.97 -6.51
CA THR A 141 0.38 -8.46 -6.93
C THR A 141 0.17 -9.94 -6.66
N ASP A 142 1.21 -10.77 -6.76
CA ASP A 142 1.11 -12.21 -6.47
C ASP A 142 0.99 -12.50 -4.97
N HIS A 143 1.48 -11.59 -4.12
CA HIS A 143 1.38 -11.72 -2.66
C HIS A 143 0.12 -11.07 -2.08
N ALA A 144 -0.40 -9.99 -2.67
CA ALA A 144 -1.64 -9.36 -2.21
C ALA A 144 -2.85 -10.29 -2.39
N ASN A 145 -2.92 -11.05 -3.49
CA ASN A 145 -3.99 -12.04 -3.71
C ASN A 145 -3.88 -13.30 -2.83
N LYS A 146 -2.76 -13.51 -2.13
CA LYS A 146 -2.59 -14.60 -1.16
C LYS A 146 -2.68 -14.15 0.30
N MET A 147 -2.62 -12.84 0.58
CA MET A 147 -2.69 -12.30 1.95
C MET A 147 -4.10 -11.88 2.40
N ASP A 148 -5.11 -11.95 1.54
CA ASP A 148 -6.51 -11.67 1.90
C ASP A 148 -7.16 -12.76 2.79
N GLN A 149 -6.39 -13.78 3.23
CA GLN A 149 -6.89 -14.78 4.18
C GLN A 149 -6.32 -14.64 5.61
N ASP A 150 -5.29 -13.81 5.81
CA ASP A 150 -4.77 -13.52 7.14
C ASP A 150 -4.93 -12.02 7.44
N LYS A 151 -6.07 -11.63 8.00
CA LYS A 151 -6.23 -10.36 8.71
C LYS A 151 -5.36 -10.40 9.96
N ILE A 152 -4.06 -10.14 9.80
CA ILE A 152 -3.18 -9.91 10.94
C ILE A 152 -3.60 -8.57 11.55
N PRO A 153 -4.05 -8.51 12.82
CA PRO A 153 -4.37 -7.27 13.49
C PRO A 153 -3.21 -6.27 13.37
N LEU A 154 -3.50 -4.98 13.30
CA LEU A 154 -2.48 -3.92 13.19
C LEU A 154 -1.39 -4.06 14.26
N GLU A 155 -1.77 -4.48 15.47
CA GLU A 155 -0.85 -4.77 16.57
C GLU A 155 0.17 -5.86 16.21
N MET A 156 -0.26 -6.93 15.58
CA MET A 156 0.64 -8.01 15.12
C MET A 156 1.57 -7.56 13.98
N HIS A 157 1.14 -6.62 13.15
CA HIS A 157 2.00 -6.05 12.11
C HIS A 157 3.11 -5.19 12.71
N ILE A 158 2.80 -4.37 13.72
CA ILE A 158 3.77 -3.56 14.46
C ILE A 158 4.78 -4.47 15.17
N ILE A 159 4.30 -5.51 15.86
CA ILE A 159 5.13 -6.52 16.53
C ILE A 159 6.08 -7.21 15.54
N SER A 160 5.55 -7.64 14.39
CA SER A 160 6.34 -8.30 13.33
C SER A 160 7.44 -7.40 12.79
N GLN A 161 7.14 -6.11 12.59
CA GLN A 161 8.12 -5.15 12.09
C GLN A 161 9.24 -4.90 13.10
N GLN A 162 8.90 -4.69 14.37
CA GLN A 162 9.89 -4.47 15.43
C GLN A 162 10.85 -5.67 15.58
N VAL A 163 10.31 -6.90 15.56
CA VAL A 163 11.13 -8.12 15.65
C VAL A 163 11.96 -8.31 14.36
N ALA A 164 11.42 -8.01 13.18
CA ALA A 164 12.17 -8.08 11.93
C ALA A 164 13.37 -7.14 11.93
N ASP A 165 13.21 -5.90 12.41
CA ASP A 165 14.28 -4.91 12.49
C ASP A 165 15.41 -5.40 13.44
N VAL A 166 15.06 -5.98 14.59
CA VAL A 166 16.02 -6.58 15.52
C VAL A 166 16.77 -7.78 14.89
N LEU A 167 16.04 -8.67 14.23
CA LEU A 167 16.64 -9.84 13.56
C LEU A 167 17.63 -9.44 12.47
N VAL A 168 17.32 -8.38 11.71
CA VAL A 168 18.17 -7.91 10.60
C VAL A 168 19.32 -7.06 11.11
N GLU A 169 19.04 -6.02 11.93
CA GLU A 169 20.03 -5.01 12.28
C GLU A 169 20.95 -5.46 13.41
N GLN A 170 20.44 -6.23 14.38
CA GLN A 170 21.22 -6.65 15.56
C GLN A 170 21.75 -8.07 15.46
N LEU A 171 21.00 -9.00 14.85
CA LEU A 171 21.38 -10.41 14.76
C LEU A 171 21.91 -10.80 13.37
N GLY A 172 21.92 -9.90 12.40
CA GLY A 172 22.53 -10.09 11.09
C GLY A 172 21.82 -11.09 10.17
N HIS A 173 20.53 -11.38 10.44
CA HIS A 173 19.72 -12.20 9.53
C HIS A 173 19.40 -11.46 8.24
N SER A 174 19.26 -12.18 7.12
CA SER A 174 18.73 -11.57 5.92
C SER A 174 17.24 -11.21 6.09
N PRO A 175 16.75 -10.15 5.42
CA PRO A 175 15.33 -9.75 5.50
C PRO A 175 14.38 -10.91 5.16
N LEU A 176 14.77 -11.76 4.21
CA LEU A 176 13.99 -12.94 3.82
C LEU A 176 13.96 -14.01 4.93
N SER A 177 15.09 -14.23 5.61
CA SER A 177 15.20 -15.16 6.73
C SER A 177 14.39 -14.69 7.92
N ALA A 178 14.49 -13.40 8.29
CA ALA A 178 13.72 -12.80 9.38
C ALA A 178 12.21 -12.95 9.15
N LYS A 179 11.76 -12.66 7.95
CA LYS A 179 10.33 -12.79 7.57
C LYS A 179 9.83 -14.24 7.66
N ARG A 180 10.66 -15.20 7.26
CA ARG A 180 10.32 -16.63 7.38
C ARG A 180 10.22 -17.06 8.84
N MET A 181 11.18 -16.67 9.68
CA MET A 181 11.21 -17.02 11.12
C MET A 181 9.97 -16.46 11.84
N ILE A 182 9.61 -15.23 11.57
CA ILE A 182 8.40 -14.58 12.13
C ILE A 182 7.14 -15.35 11.71
N LYS A 183 7.02 -15.69 10.43
CA LYS A 183 5.87 -16.44 9.92
C LYS A 183 5.75 -17.80 10.58
N GLU A 184 6.83 -18.57 10.67
CA GLU A 184 6.87 -19.88 11.32
C GLU A 184 6.51 -19.80 12.82
N ALA A 185 6.89 -18.73 13.51
CA ALA A 185 6.53 -18.51 14.91
C ALA A 185 5.02 -18.27 15.08
N PHE A 186 4.40 -17.44 14.23
CA PHE A 186 2.95 -17.23 14.27
C PHE A 186 2.13 -18.47 13.85
N GLU A 187 2.67 -19.30 12.95
CA GLU A 187 2.03 -20.58 12.58
C GLU A 187 2.05 -21.58 13.76
N ARG A 188 3.05 -21.53 14.63
CA ARG A 188 3.13 -22.37 15.84
C ARG A 188 2.27 -21.84 16.98
N GLN A 189 2.29 -20.53 17.21
CA GLN A 189 1.54 -19.90 18.29
C GLN A 189 0.77 -18.66 17.79
N SER A 190 -0.53 -18.81 17.61
CA SER A 190 -1.41 -17.77 17.11
C SER A 190 -1.83 -16.69 18.13
N THR A 191 -1.44 -16.85 19.41
CA THR A 191 -1.84 -15.96 20.53
C THR A 191 -0.76 -14.98 20.94
N ILE A 192 0.31 -14.81 20.15
CA ILE A 192 1.41 -13.88 20.41
C ILE A 192 0.88 -12.44 20.36
N SER A 193 1.11 -11.67 21.43
CA SER A 193 0.59 -10.31 21.61
C SER A 193 1.67 -9.27 21.88
N THR A 194 2.93 -9.70 22.11
CA THR A 194 4.06 -8.80 22.36
C THR A 194 5.28 -9.13 21.50
N PRO A 195 6.18 -8.15 21.22
CA PRO A 195 7.43 -8.43 20.52
C PRO A 195 8.33 -9.43 21.23
N GLU A 196 8.33 -9.40 22.58
CA GLU A 196 9.11 -10.30 23.42
C GLU A 196 8.63 -11.75 23.26
N GLU A 197 7.31 -11.99 23.29
CA GLU A 197 6.72 -13.31 23.08
C GLU A 197 7.06 -13.85 21.68
N LEU A 198 7.00 -13.02 20.65
CA LEU A 198 7.37 -13.40 19.29
C LEU A 198 8.86 -13.76 19.20
N PHE A 199 9.71 -12.99 19.84
CA PHE A 199 11.14 -13.22 19.86
C PHE A 199 11.47 -14.53 20.57
N ASP A 200 10.87 -14.79 21.75
CA ASP A 200 11.04 -16.03 22.51
C ASP A 200 10.58 -17.24 21.69
N GLU A 201 9.44 -17.17 21.01
CA GLU A 201 8.93 -18.24 20.16
C GLU A 201 9.87 -18.55 18.98
N ILE A 202 10.47 -17.53 18.37
CA ILE A 202 11.46 -17.72 17.29
C ILE A 202 12.67 -18.52 17.75
N PHE A 203 13.09 -18.36 19.01
CA PHE A 203 14.30 -18.98 19.55
C PHE A 203 14.06 -20.20 20.45
N GLN A 204 12.81 -20.57 20.75
CA GLN A 204 12.48 -21.77 21.57
C GLN A 204 12.86 -23.11 20.90
N GLU A 205 13.06 -23.15 19.59
CA GLU A 205 13.39 -24.37 18.83
C GLU A 205 14.87 -24.87 19.00
N LYS A 206 15.65 -24.24 19.87
CA LYS A 206 17.08 -24.66 20.12
C LYS A 206 17.34 -25.29 21.49
N ARG A 207 16.32 -25.94 22.06
CA ARG A 207 16.56 -26.86 23.22
C ARG A 207 16.21 -28.28 22.91
#